data_99e0bdfe74fa9f5d6fb6cd53f5156bc4
#
_entry.id   99e0bdfe74fa9f5d6fb6cd53f5156bc4
#
_cell.length_a   1.000
_cell.length_b   1.000
_cell.length_c   1.000
_cell.angle_alpha   90.00
_cell.angle_beta   90.00
_cell.angle_gamma   90.00
#
_symmetry.space_group_name_H-M   'P 1'
#
loop_
_entity.id
_entity.type
_entity.pdbx_description
1 polymer ?
#
loop_
_entity_poly.entity_id
_entity_poly.type
_entity_poly.pdbx_seq_one_letter_code
_entity_poly.pdbx_strand_id
1 'polypeptide(L)'
;MKRRVVVTGLGAVTPIGNTVEEFWSGIKEGKVGIGEITKFDTTEYKVKIAAEVKDFQAKDRMDFKAARRMEPFSQYAVAAAKEAFEDAGLDMSKEDPFRVGVIVGSGIGSLQAVEKEYEKIRTKGPGRVNPLLVPMMISNMAAGNISIQLGLKGKCTNVVTACASGTNCIGDAFRAIQYGDAEVMLAGGAEGCICETGVAGFTSLTALSTSTDPMKASRPFDKDRDGFVLGEGAGVVLSLIHISEPTRRS
;
A
#
# COMPACT_ATOMS: atom_id res chain seq x y z
N MET A 1 12.62 29.32 -11.32
CA MET A 1 13.45 28.10 -11.22
C MET A 1 12.58 26.95 -10.71
N LYS A 2 12.73 25.75 -11.25
CA LYS A 2 12.03 24.58 -10.72
C LYS A 2 12.64 24.20 -9.36
N ARG A 3 11.79 23.91 -8.37
CA ARG A 3 12.25 23.48 -7.04
C ARG A 3 12.91 22.10 -7.13
N ARG A 4 13.97 21.89 -6.37
CA ARG A 4 14.58 20.56 -6.23
C ARG A 4 13.76 19.75 -5.22
N VAL A 5 13.45 18.51 -5.57
CA VAL A 5 12.69 17.58 -4.73
C VAL A 5 13.63 16.45 -4.30
N VAL A 6 13.60 16.11 -3.03
CA VAL A 6 14.41 15.03 -2.44
C VAL A 6 13.54 14.09 -1.63
N VAL A 7 13.91 12.80 -1.60
CA VAL A 7 13.29 11.80 -0.72
C VAL A 7 14.05 11.80 0.60
N THR A 8 13.36 11.91 1.70
CA THR A 8 13.93 12.03 3.06
C THR A 8 13.42 10.98 4.02
N GLY A 9 12.34 10.27 3.67
CA GLY A 9 11.81 9.20 4.48
C GLY A 9 11.26 8.07 3.64
N LEU A 10 11.41 6.85 4.15
CA LEU A 10 10.96 5.61 3.53
C LEU A 10 10.09 4.82 4.52
N GLY A 11 9.08 4.14 4.01
CA GLY A 11 8.28 3.21 4.79
C GLY A 11 7.79 2.05 3.94
N ALA A 12 7.76 0.86 4.53
CA ALA A 12 7.40 -0.36 3.82
C ALA A 12 6.64 -1.36 4.71
N VAL A 13 5.66 -2.02 4.11
CA VAL A 13 5.03 -3.23 4.63
C VAL A 13 4.99 -4.23 3.48
N THR A 14 5.66 -5.36 3.64
CA THR A 14 5.86 -6.32 2.55
C THR A 14 5.76 -7.76 3.05
N PRO A 15 5.61 -8.76 2.16
CA PRO A 15 5.64 -10.18 2.54
C PRO A 15 6.94 -10.67 3.16
N ILE A 16 8.03 -9.90 3.09
CA ILE A 16 9.35 -10.25 3.62
C ILE A 16 9.83 -9.35 4.76
N GLY A 17 9.04 -8.34 5.14
CA GLY A 17 9.32 -7.45 6.26
C GLY A 17 8.26 -6.37 6.40
N ASN A 18 7.93 -5.99 7.63
CA ASN A 18 6.91 -5.00 7.97
C ASN A 18 7.50 -3.61 8.29
N THR A 19 8.80 -3.45 8.08
CA THR A 19 9.56 -2.20 8.12
C THR A 19 10.55 -2.15 6.96
N VAL A 20 11.08 -0.96 6.66
CA VAL A 20 12.14 -0.79 5.65
C VAL A 20 13.38 -1.60 6.00
N GLU A 21 13.76 -1.64 7.27
CA GLU A 21 14.93 -2.39 7.74
C GLU A 21 14.76 -3.90 7.52
N GLU A 22 13.62 -4.45 7.95
CA GLU A 22 13.29 -5.87 7.74
C GLU A 22 13.21 -6.22 6.26
N PHE A 23 12.54 -5.39 5.47
CA PHE A 23 12.42 -5.55 4.02
C PHE A 23 13.79 -5.57 3.35
N TRP A 24 14.66 -4.60 3.70
CA TRP A 24 16.01 -4.53 3.15
C TRP A 24 16.89 -5.71 3.57
N SER A 25 16.77 -6.17 4.82
CA SER A 25 17.44 -7.39 5.29
C SER A 25 16.96 -8.61 4.51
N GLY A 26 15.64 -8.75 4.35
CA GLY A 26 15.05 -9.84 3.57
C GLY A 26 15.54 -9.86 2.12
N ILE A 27 15.68 -8.69 1.47
CA ILE A 27 16.26 -8.59 0.13
C ILE A 27 17.72 -9.08 0.11
N LYS A 28 18.55 -8.63 1.06
CA LYS A 28 19.97 -9.04 1.13
C LYS A 28 20.14 -10.54 1.36
N GLU A 29 19.22 -11.13 2.11
CA GLU A 29 19.20 -12.56 2.42
C GLU A 29 18.60 -13.41 1.28
N GLY A 30 18.01 -12.79 0.27
CA GLY A 30 17.29 -13.48 -0.80
C GLY A 30 15.98 -14.14 -0.33
N LYS A 31 15.35 -13.58 0.71
CA LYS A 31 14.11 -14.11 1.28
C LYS A 31 12.97 -14.07 0.27
N VAL A 32 12.26 -15.17 0.12
CA VAL A 32 11.07 -15.26 -0.74
C VAL A 32 9.82 -15.11 0.12
N GLY A 33 8.98 -14.12 -0.24
CA GLY A 33 7.72 -13.85 0.46
C GLY A 33 6.53 -14.68 -0.02
N ILE A 34 6.70 -15.41 -1.13
CA ILE A 34 5.66 -16.25 -1.73
C ILE A 34 5.46 -17.51 -0.88
N GLY A 35 4.22 -17.93 -0.71
CA GLY A 35 3.84 -19.13 0.00
C GLY A 35 2.40 -19.53 -0.31
N GLU A 36 1.92 -20.57 0.34
CA GLU A 36 0.52 -20.97 0.22
C GLU A 36 -0.42 -19.85 0.69
N ILE A 37 -1.54 -19.70 0.01
CA ILE A 37 -2.60 -18.76 0.43
C ILE A 37 -3.24 -19.33 1.70
N THR A 38 -3.27 -18.51 2.75
CA THR A 38 -3.81 -18.89 4.06
C THR A 38 -5.12 -18.20 4.41
N LYS A 39 -5.52 -17.19 3.65
CA LYS A 39 -6.67 -16.32 3.95
C LYS A 39 -8.04 -16.93 3.63
N PHE A 40 -8.06 -17.92 2.75
CA PHE A 40 -9.27 -18.65 2.33
C PHE A 40 -8.93 -20.05 1.82
N ASP A 41 -9.94 -20.93 1.69
CA ASP A 41 -9.77 -22.26 1.13
C ASP A 41 -9.53 -22.21 -0.39
N THR A 42 -8.38 -22.68 -0.81
CA THR A 42 -7.96 -22.71 -2.21
C THR A 42 -8.24 -24.04 -2.92
N THR A 43 -8.94 -24.99 -2.30
CA THR A 43 -9.14 -26.35 -2.85
C THR A 43 -9.62 -26.32 -4.29
N GLU A 44 -10.61 -25.48 -4.61
CA GLU A 44 -11.18 -25.33 -5.95
C GLU A 44 -10.42 -24.35 -6.86
N TYR A 45 -9.39 -23.67 -6.35
CA TYR A 45 -8.64 -22.68 -7.13
C TYR A 45 -7.48 -23.34 -7.87
N LYS A 46 -7.18 -22.87 -9.09
CA LYS A 46 -5.99 -23.28 -9.85
C LYS A 46 -4.70 -22.70 -9.25
N VAL A 47 -4.79 -21.49 -8.70
CA VAL A 47 -3.68 -20.78 -8.06
C VAL A 47 -3.73 -21.04 -6.57
N LYS A 48 -2.63 -21.51 -6.00
CA LYS A 48 -2.50 -21.94 -4.60
C LYS A 48 -1.59 -21.04 -3.78
N ILE A 49 -0.80 -20.20 -4.44
CA ILE A 49 0.25 -19.41 -3.80
C ILE A 49 0.06 -17.92 -4.08
N ALA A 50 0.48 -17.13 -3.09
CA ALA A 50 0.50 -15.66 -3.14
C ALA A 50 1.62 -15.13 -2.24
N ALA A 51 1.88 -13.83 -2.30
CA ALA A 51 2.82 -13.15 -1.40
C ALA A 51 2.03 -12.35 -0.35
N GLU A 52 1.61 -13.02 0.71
CA GLU A 52 0.86 -12.43 1.82
C GLU A 52 1.80 -11.69 2.78
N VAL A 53 1.35 -10.56 3.31
CA VAL A 53 2.01 -9.89 4.45
C VAL A 53 1.84 -10.75 5.70
N LYS A 54 2.95 -11.07 6.36
CA LYS A 54 3.01 -11.97 7.52
C LYS A 54 3.22 -11.17 8.80
N ASP A 55 2.65 -11.67 9.90
CA ASP A 55 2.88 -11.15 11.26
C ASP A 55 2.57 -9.65 11.46
N PHE A 56 1.83 -9.04 10.55
CA PHE A 56 1.42 -7.64 10.66
C PHE A 56 0.29 -7.47 11.67
N GLN A 57 0.53 -6.63 12.67
CA GLN A 57 -0.45 -6.28 13.67
C GLN A 57 -0.74 -4.78 13.61
N ALA A 58 -1.88 -4.41 13.05
CA ALA A 58 -2.25 -3.00 12.88
C ALA A 58 -2.27 -2.21 14.23
N LYS A 59 -2.63 -2.89 15.34
CA LYS A 59 -2.65 -2.29 16.69
C LYS A 59 -1.29 -1.81 17.18
N ASP A 60 -0.20 -2.37 16.65
CA ASP A 60 1.17 -2.00 17.04
C ASP A 60 1.67 -0.79 16.23
N ARG A 61 0.96 -0.44 15.15
CA ARG A 61 1.35 0.62 14.22
C ARG A 61 0.38 1.83 14.23
N MET A 62 -0.83 1.66 14.77
CA MET A 62 -1.85 2.70 14.81
C MET A 62 -2.88 2.45 15.92
N ASP A 63 -3.68 3.48 16.23
CA ASP A 63 -4.78 3.35 17.19
C ASP A 63 -5.72 2.19 16.82
N PHE A 64 -6.08 1.38 17.80
CA PHE A 64 -6.89 0.18 17.60
C PHE A 64 -8.29 0.49 17.02
N LYS A 65 -8.93 1.60 17.45
CA LYS A 65 -10.25 1.99 16.95
C LYS A 65 -10.17 2.45 15.50
N ALA A 66 -9.08 3.14 15.14
CA ALA A 66 -8.82 3.55 13.77
C ALA A 66 -8.55 2.32 12.89
N ALA A 67 -7.70 1.39 13.32
CA ALA A 67 -7.39 0.16 12.60
C ALA A 67 -8.63 -0.66 12.23
N ARG A 68 -9.60 -0.77 13.16
CA ARG A 68 -10.87 -1.49 12.93
C ARG A 68 -11.79 -0.86 11.89
N ARG A 69 -11.53 0.36 11.47
CA ARG A 69 -12.28 1.09 10.42
C ARG A 69 -11.56 1.08 9.06
N MET A 70 -10.47 0.31 8.96
CA MET A 70 -9.63 0.20 7.78
C MET A 70 -9.53 -1.26 7.35
N GLU A 71 -9.50 -1.47 6.05
CA GLU A 71 -9.13 -2.75 5.45
C GLU A 71 -7.60 -2.87 5.28
N PRO A 72 -7.05 -4.07 5.04
CA PRO A 72 -5.62 -4.32 5.03
C PRO A 72 -4.81 -3.35 4.16
N PHE A 73 -5.24 -3.06 2.92
CA PHE A 73 -4.52 -2.12 2.04
C PHE A 73 -4.32 -0.75 2.68
N SER A 74 -5.33 -0.26 3.39
CA SER A 74 -5.28 1.03 4.08
C SER A 74 -4.47 0.97 5.38
N GLN A 75 -4.52 -0.15 6.11
CA GLN A 75 -3.68 -0.37 7.29
C GLN A 75 -2.21 -0.43 6.91
N TYR A 76 -1.85 -1.13 5.84
CA TYR A 76 -0.48 -1.19 5.31
C TYR A 76 0.01 0.20 4.89
N ALA A 77 -0.84 0.94 4.16
CA ALA A 77 -0.53 2.30 3.74
C ALA A 77 -0.24 3.25 4.90
N VAL A 78 -1.09 3.22 5.94
CA VAL A 78 -0.91 4.04 7.15
C VAL A 78 0.35 3.65 7.89
N ALA A 79 0.64 2.35 8.05
CA ALA A 79 1.84 1.88 8.73
C ALA A 79 3.12 2.32 8.00
N ALA A 80 3.18 2.13 6.67
CA ALA A 80 4.31 2.58 5.86
C ALA A 80 4.44 4.11 5.84
N ALA A 81 3.32 4.84 5.79
CA ALA A 81 3.36 6.30 5.82
C ALA A 81 3.88 6.85 7.15
N LYS A 82 3.51 6.24 8.28
CA LYS A 82 4.03 6.63 9.60
C LYS A 82 5.53 6.37 9.71
N GLU A 83 6.00 5.22 9.23
CA GLU A 83 7.42 4.91 9.18
C GLU A 83 8.19 5.93 8.33
N ALA A 84 7.71 6.24 7.11
CA ALA A 84 8.34 7.25 6.25
C ALA A 84 8.35 8.64 6.90
N PHE A 85 7.31 8.98 7.65
CA PHE A 85 7.20 10.24 8.37
C PHE A 85 8.20 10.34 9.52
N GLU A 86 8.35 9.26 10.29
CA GLU A 86 9.30 9.15 11.39
C GLU A 86 10.76 9.14 10.87
N ASP A 87 11.04 8.37 9.81
CA ASP A 87 12.37 8.31 9.17
C ASP A 87 12.82 9.67 8.63
N ALA A 88 11.88 10.46 8.09
CA ALA A 88 12.16 11.84 7.64
C ALA A 88 12.45 12.81 8.79
N GLY A 89 12.14 12.48 10.03
CA GLY A 89 12.27 13.38 11.18
C GLY A 89 11.40 14.64 11.08
N LEU A 90 10.26 14.57 10.37
CA LEU A 90 9.40 15.72 10.15
C LEU A 90 8.64 16.08 11.43
N ASP A 91 8.70 17.35 11.81
CA ASP A 91 8.03 17.90 13.01
C ASP A 91 6.87 18.81 12.56
N MET A 92 5.65 18.30 12.62
CA MET A 92 4.45 19.05 12.22
C MET A 92 4.18 20.32 13.05
N SER A 93 4.84 20.50 14.19
CA SER A 93 4.74 21.77 14.94
C SER A 93 5.47 22.93 14.27
N LYS A 94 6.36 22.61 13.33
CA LYS A 94 7.16 23.57 12.55
C LYS A 94 6.70 23.72 11.10
N GLU A 95 5.79 22.85 10.67
CA GLU A 95 5.31 22.81 9.30
C GLU A 95 3.90 23.43 9.18
N ASP A 96 3.62 24.02 8.03
CA ASP A 96 2.24 24.38 7.69
C ASP A 96 1.47 23.12 7.23
N PRO A 97 0.50 22.62 8.01
CA PRO A 97 -0.23 21.41 7.65
C PRO A 97 -0.97 21.51 6.32
N PHE A 98 -1.28 22.70 5.83
CA PHE A 98 -1.91 22.92 4.52
C PHE A 98 -0.91 22.79 3.37
N ARG A 99 0.40 22.75 3.66
CA ARG A 99 1.47 22.56 2.69
C ARG A 99 2.03 21.14 2.70
N VAL A 100 1.53 20.29 3.61
CA VAL A 100 1.90 18.86 3.74
C VAL A 100 0.75 18.01 3.22
N GLY A 101 0.99 17.27 2.16
CA GLY A 101 -0.03 16.48 1.47
C GLY A 101 0.29 14.99 1.35
N VAL A 102 -0.64 14.24 0.77
CA VAL A 102 -0.52 12.80 0.54
C VAL A 102 -1.14 12.40 -0.80
N ILE A 103 -0.40 11.62 -1.58
CA ILE A 103 -0.88 10.98 -2.81
C ILE A 103 -0.47 9.51 -2.73
N VAL A 104 -1.38 8.64 -2.33
CA VAL A 104 -1.14 7.20 -2.21
C VAL A 104 -2.23 6.45 -2.96
N GLY A 105 -1.81 5.60 -3.91
CA GLY A 105 -2.68 4.85 -4.80
C GLY A 105 -2.95 3.43 -4.32
N SER A 106 -4.12 2.92 -4.69
CA SER A 106 -4.46 1.49 -4.67
C SER A 106 -5.22 1.20 -5.95
N GLY A 107 -4.90 0.12 -6.62
CA GLY A 107 -5.54 -0.25 -7.88
C GLY A 107 -6.99 -0.70 -7.70
N ILE A 108 -7.30 -1.31 -6.56
CA ILE A 108 -8.57 -2.02 -6.33
C ILE A 108 -9.30 -1.52 -5.07
N GLY A 109 -8.55 -1.10 -4.03
CA GLY A 109 -9.12 -0.89 -2.72
C GLY A 109 -9.36 -2.22 -2.01
N SER A 110 -10.55 -2.45 -1.40
CA SER A 110 -10.84 -3.71 -0.71
C SER A 110 -11.98 -4.49 -1.36
N LEU A 111 -11.64 -5.56 -2.09
CA LEU A 111 -12.60 -6.58 -2.54
C LEU A 111 -13.13 -7.40 -1.35
N GLN A 112 -12.29 -7.69 -0.35
CA GLN A 112 -12.69 -8.44 0.84
C GLN A 112 -13.86 -7.79 1.58
N ALA A 113 -13.85 -6.45 1.68
CA ALA A 113 -14.96 -5.72 2.28
C ALA A 113 -16.26 -5.94 1.49
N VAL A 114 -16.18 -5.92 0.16
CA VAL A 114 -17.33 -6.14 -0.72
C VAL A 114 -17.85 -7.56 -0.59
N GLU A 115 -16.97 -8.58 -0.65
CA GLU A 115 -17.33 -10.00 -0.48
C GLU A 115 -18.08 -10.23 0.83
N LYS A 116 -17.48 -9.79 1.93
CA LYS A 116 -18.02 -9.95 3.28
C LYS A 116 -19.38 -9.29 3.44
N GLU A 117 -19.57 -8.09 2.93
CA GLU A 117 -20.84 -7.38 3.08
C GLU A 117 -21.89 -7.89 2.08
N TYR A 118 -21.48 -8.37 0.89
CA TYR A 118 -22.38 -9.03 -0.04
C TYR A 118 -22.96 -10.33 0.54
N GLU A 119 -22.14 -11.12 1.21
CA GLU A 119 -22.62 -12.33 1.91
C GLU A 119 -23.61 -11.98 3.04
N LYS A 120 -23.39 -10.87 3.75
CA LYS A 120 -24.40 -10.38 4.72
C LYS A 120 -25.72 -9.98 4.07
N ILE A 121 -25.67 -9.34 2.89
CA ILE A 121 -26.89 -8.99 2.15
C ILE A 121 -27.68 -10.27 1.83
N ARG A 122 -26.98 -11.30 1.34
CA ARG A 122 -27.61 -12.58 0.97
C ARG A 122 -28.21 -13.34 2.15
N THR A 123 -27.52 -13.36 3.28
CA THR A 123 -27.89 -14.19 4.44
C THR A 123 -28.73 -13.47 5.48
N LYS A 124 -28.59 -12.13 5.62
CA LYS A 124 -29.18 -11.33 6.69
C LYS A 124 -29.97 -10.12 6.22
N GLY A 125 -29.96 -9.87 4.91
CA GLY A 125 -30.64 -8.74 4.28
C GLY A 125 -29.83 -7.42 4.31
N PRO A 126 -30.22 -6.43 3.47
CA PRO A 126 -29.45 -5.20 3.23
C PRO A 126 -29.33 -4.29 4.47
N GLY A 127 -30.23 -4.38 5.42
CA GLY A 127 -30.18 -3.61 6.67
C GLY A 127 -29.06 -4.03 7.64
N ARG A 128 -28.27 -5.05 7.30
CA ARG A 128 -27.15 -5.55 8.12
C ARG A 128 -25.77 -5.21 7.55
N VAL A 129 -25.73 -4.48 6.45
CA VAL A 129 -24.49 -3.99 5.86
C VAL A 129 -23.77 -3.03 6.82
N ASN A 130 -22.47 -3.14 6.89
CA ASN A 130 -21.65 -2.24 7.68
C ASN A 130 -21.79 -0.79 7.14
N PRO A 131 -22.21 0.19 7.96
CA PRO A 131 -22.32 1.58 7.51
C PRO A 131 -20.99 2.19 7.04
N LEU A 132 -19.86 1.59 7.39
CA LEU A 132 -18.52 2.00 6.95
C LEU A 132 -18.05 1.24 5.69
N LEU A 133 -18.89 0.41 5.05
CA LEU A 133 -18.47 -0.35 3.86
C LEU A 133 -17.81 0.56 2.82
N VAL A 134 -18.48 1.65 2.43
CA VAL A 134 -17.96 2.52 1.37
C VAL A 134 -16.59 3.12 1.73
N PRO A 135 -16.41 3.79 2.89
CA PRO A 135 -15.08 4.31 3.24
C PRO A 135 -14.03 3.22 3.51
N MET A 136 -14.44 1.98 3.79
CA MET A 136 -13.48 0.87 3.95
C MET A 136 -13.02 0.31 2.61
N MET A 137 -13.88 0.32 1.58
CA MET A 137 -13.56 -0.34 0.30
C MET A 137 -12.89 0.57 -0.74
N ILE A 138 -13.18 1.88 -0.76
CA ILE A 138 -12.71 2.75 -1.84
C ILE A 138 -11.22 3.04 -1.75
N SER A 139 -10.55 3.01 -2.89
CA SER A 139 -9.08 3.05 -3.00
C SER A 139 -8.43 4.35 -2.49
N ASN A 140 -9.13 5.50 -2.55
CA ASN A 140 -8.62 6.78 -2.06
C ASN A 140 -8.53 6.85 -0.53
N MET A 141 -9.12 5.90 0.20
CA MET A 141 -9.07 5.92 1.65
C MET A 141 -7.72 5.49 2.23
N ALA A 142 -6.81 4.92 1.45
CA ALA A 142 -5.42 4.81 1.84
C ALA A 142 -4.84 6.21 2.14
N ALA A 143 -4.93 7.12 1.17
CA ALA A 143 -4.50 8.52 1.32
C ALA A 143 -5.32 9.27 2.39
N GLY A 144 -6.65 9.08 2.42
CA GLY A 144 -7.53 9.71 3.39
C GLY A 144 -7.19 9.35 4.83
N ASN A 145 -6.95 8.06 5.11
CA ASN A 145 -6.58 7.60 6.44
C ASN A 145 -5.19 8.07 6.87
N ILE A 146 -4.21 8.13 5.97
CA ILE A 146 -2.89 8.72 6.24
C ILE A 146 -3.07 10.20 6.64
N SER A 147 -3.82 10.97 5.84
CA SER A 147 -4.10 12.38 6.12
C SER A 147 -4.72 12.59 7.51
N ILE A 148 -5.72 11.78 7.87
CA ILE A 148 -6.38 11.83 9.18
C ILE A 148 -5.42 11.47 10.32
N GLN A 149 -4.64 10.38 10.16
CA GLN A 149 -3.74 9.88 11.21
C GLN A 149 -2.56 10.82 11.49
N LEU A 150 -2.07 11.52 10.48
CA LEU A 150 -0.92 12.43 10.58
C LEU A 150 -1.31 13.92 10.65
N GLY A 151 -2.60 14.23 10.61
CA GLY A 151 -3.08 15.61 10.68
C GLY A 151 -2.74 16.48 9.46
N LEU A 152 -2.54 15.86 8.28
CA LEU A 152 -2.19 16.54 7.04
C LEU A 152 -3.41 17.23 6.44
N LYS A 153 -3.28 18.47 6.00
CA LYS A 153 -4.38 19.29 5.48
C LYS A 153 -4.12 19.79 4.05
N GLY A 154 -2.99 19.44 3.47
CA GLY A 154 -2.65 19.71 2.09
C GLY A 154 -3.39 18.80 1.10
N LYS A 155 -2.90 18.73 -0.13
CA LYS A 155 -3.49 17.88 -1.17
C LYS A 155 -3.58 16.42 -0.70
N CYS A 156 -4.80 15.87 -0.72
CA CYS A 156 -5.06 14.48 -0.37
C CYS A 156 -5.81 13.81 -1.52
N THR A 157 -5.17 12.89 -2.22
CA THR A 157 -5.77 12.20 -3.37
C THR A 157 -5.11 10.85 -3.62
N ASN A 158 -5.69 10.06 -4.52
CA ASN A 158 -5.04 8.89 -5.10
C ASN A 158 -5.06 8.96 -6.62
N VAL A 159 -4.15 8.23 -7.24
CA VAL A 159 -4.14 8.00 -8.68
C VAL A 159 -4.30 6.51 -8.91
N VAL A 160 -5.27 6.13 -9.73
CA VAL A 160 -5.55 4.73 -10.06
C VAL A 160 -5.14 4.47 -11.50
N THR A 161 -4.03 3.78 -11.67
CA THR A 161 -3.48 3.35 -12.97
C THR A 161 -3.06 1.89 -12.89
N ALA A 162 -3.92 1.06 -12.27
CA ALA A 162 -3.67 -0.35 -12.02
C ALA A 162 -2.32 -0.57 -11.30
N CYS A 163 -1.46 -1.47 -11.80
CA CYS A 163 -0.16 -1.78 -11.20
C CYS A 163 0.81 -0.58 -11.13
N ALA A 164 0.59 0.46 -11.94
CA ALA A 164 1.41 1.67 -11.96
C ALA A 164 0.94 2.76 -10.98
N SER A 165 -0.13 2.54 -10.21
CA SER A 165 -0.73 3.55 -9.32
C SER A 165 0.29 4.17 -8.36
N GLY A 166 1.10 3.35 -7.69
CA GLY A 166 2.13 3.82 -6.77
C GLY A 166 3.18 4.70 -7.47
N THR A 167 3.66 4.29 -8.63
CA THR A 167 4.63 5.05 -9.43
C THR A 167 4.05 6.40 -9.89
N ASN A 168 2.80 6.40 -10.35
CA ASN A 168 2.13 7.64 -10.76
C ASN A 168 1.91 8.58 -9.57
N CYS A 169 1.54 8.06 -8.40
CA CYS A 169 1.40 8.85 -7.18
C CYS A 169 2.72 9.55 -6.80
N ILE A 170 3.85 8.85 -6.89
CA ILE A 170 5.17 9.43 -6.65
C ILE A 170 5.49 10.52 -7.68
N GLY A 171 5.20 10.28 -8.97
CA GLY A 171 5.40 11.25 -10.03
C GLY A 171 4.57 12.53 -9.86
N ASP A 172 3.31 12.39 -9.46
CA ASP A 172 2.42 13.53 -9.23
C ASP A 172 2.79 14.31 -7.95
N ALA A 173 3.22 13.61 -6.90
CA ALA A 173 3.75 14.24 -5.69
C ALA A 173 5.04 15.03 -5.98
N PHE A 174 5.96 14.45 -6.75
CA PHE A 174 7.16 15.13 -7.23
C PHE A 174 6.79 16.45 -7.96
N ARG A 175 5.82 16.41 -8.87
CA ARG A 175 5.38 17.60 -9.61
C ARG A 175 4.70 18.63 -8.71
N ALA A 176 3.85 18.18 -7.76
CA ALA A 176 3.20 19.07 -6.81
C ALA A 176 4.23 19.90 -6.00
N ILE A 177 5.30 19.25 -5.54
CA ILE A 177 6.41 19.96 -4.86
C ILE A 177 7.18 20.86 -5.85
N GLN A 178 7.53 20.33 -7.02
CA GLN A 178 8.32 21.06 -8.02
C GLN A 178 7.66 22.35 -8.48
N TYR A 179 6.33 22.36 -8.62
CA TYR A 179 5.54 23.53 -9.02
C TYR A 179 5.08 24.42 -7.86
N GLY A 180 5.28 23.98 -6.63
CA GLY A 180 4.99 24.78 -5.45
C GLY A 180 3.57 24.62 -4.89
N ASP A 181 2.84 23.60 -5.34
CA ASP A 181 1.52 23.27 -4.78
C ASP A 181 1.62 22.71 -3.36
N ALA A 182 2.73 22.04 -3.05
CA ALA A 182 3.06 21.49 -1.73
C ALA A 182 4.53 21.73 -1.39
N GLU A 183 4.88 21.61 -0.12
CA GLU A 183 6.25 21.63 0.37
C GLU A 183 6.72 20.22 0.74
N VAL A 184 5.81 19.42 1.27
CA VAL A 184 6.03 18.03 1.66
C VAL A 184 4.92 17.15 1.10
N MET A 185 5.30 15.99 0.58
CA MET A 185 4.34 14.99 0.11
C MET A 185 4.73 13.57 0.57
N LEU A 186 3.77 12.87 1.16
CA LEU A 186 3.80 11.43 1.28
C LEU A 186 3.24 10.83 0.00
N ALA A 187 3.98 9.91 -0.62
CA ALA A 187 3.58 9.33 -1.91
C ALA A 187 3.93 7.86 -2.01
N GLY A 188 3.09 7.08 -2.66
CA GLY A 188 3.34 5.66 -2.82
C GLY A 188 2.12 4.87 -3.27
N GLY A 189 2.11 3.60 -2.94
CA GLY A 189 1.01 2.69 -3.24
C GLY A 189 0.83 1.62 -2.19
N ALA A 190 -0.37 1.08 -2.13
CA ALA A 190 -0.73 -0.03 -1.27
C ALA A 190 -1.77 -0.93 -1.93
N GLU A 191 -1.67 -2.23 -1.71
CA GLU A 191 -2.65 -3.21 -2.17
C GLU A 191 -2.83 -4.33 -1.14
N GLY A 192 -4.04 -4.88 -1.07
CA GLY A 192 -4.36 -5.96 -0.15
C GLY A 192 -5.52 -6.79 -0.66
N CYS A 193 -5.44 -7.27 -1.90
CA CYS A 193 -6.54 -7.96 -2.58
C CYS A 193 -6.34 -9.49 -2.70
N ILE A 194 -5.56 -10.11 -1.82
CA ILE A 194 -5.49 -11.58 -1.74
C ILE A 194 -6.77 -12.07 -1.04
N CYS A 195 -7.80 -12.31 -1.84
CA CYS A 195 -9.11 -12.80 -1.45
C CYS A 195 -9.72 -13.65 -2.57
N GLU A 196 -10.85 -14.29 -2.30
CA GLU A 196 -11.51 -15.21 -3.24
C GLU A 196 -11.75 -14.57 -4.60
N THR A 197 -12.44 -13.42 -4.64
CA THR A 197 -12.74 -12.72 -5.90
C THR A 197 -11.48 -12.18 -6.59
N GLY A 198 -10.52 -11.69 -5.81
CA GLY A 198 -9.26 -11.17 -6.36
C GLY A 198 -8.47 -12.26 -7.09
N VAL A 199 -8.24 -13.39 -6.42
CA VAL A 199 -7.52 -14.53 -7.02
C VAL A 199 -8.32 -15.14 -8.18
N ALA A 200 -9.63 -15.31 -8.06
CA ALA A 200 -10.47 -15.82 -9.13
C ALA A 200 -10.46 -14.91 -10.37
N GLY A 201 -10.58 -13.60 -10.17
CA GLY A 201 -10.59 -12.62 -11.26
C GLY A 201 -9.29 -12.63 -12.06
N PHE A 202 -8.14 -12.56 -11.40
CA PHE A 202 -6.85 -12.62 -12.08
C PHE A 202 -6.55 -14.00 -12.67
N THR A 203 -7.03 -15.09 -12.05
CA THR A 203 -6.93 -16.44 -12.63
C THR A 203 -7.72 -16.54 -13.92
N SER A 204 -8.94 -15.98 -13.97
CA SER A 204 -9.78 -15.97 -15.17
C SER A 204 -9.17 -15.18 -16.34
N LEU A 205 -8.36 -14.17 -16.02
CA LEU A 205 -7.55 -13.45 -17.01
C LEU A 205 -6.32 -14.25 -17.49
N THR A 206 -6.09 -15.45 -16.94
CA THR A 206 -4.84 -16.21 -17.18
C THR A 206 -3.57 -15.42 -16.85
N ALA A 207 -3.66 -14.51 -15.89
CA ALA A 207 -2.58 -13.59 -15.56
C ALA A 207 -1.68 -14.10 -14.41
N LEU A 208 -2.19 -15.03 -13.59
CA LEU A 208 -1.45 -15.60 -12.47
C LEU A 208 -0.71 -16.87 -12.85
N SER A 209 0.50 -17.02 -12.28
CA SER A 209 1.24 -18.27 -12.35
C SER A 209 0.48 -19.39 -11.63
N THR A 210 0.43 -20.57 -12.25
CA THR A 210 -0.15 -21.79 -11.68
C THR A 210 0.91 -22.68 -11.02
N SER A 211 2.16 -22.23 -10.97
CA SER A 211 3.23 -22.93 -10.26
C SER A 211 2.91 -23.06 -8.79
N THR A 212 3.22 -24.22 -8.21
CA THR A 212 3.14 -24.47 -6.77
C THR A 212 4.49 -24.33 -6.08
N ASP A 213 5.56 -24.07 -6.84
CA ASP A 213 6.90 -23.84 -6.31
C ASP A 213 7.12 -22.33 -6.08
N PRO A 214 7.16 -21.85 -4.81
CA PRO A 214 7.37 -20.44 -4.52
C PRO A 214 8.66 -19.86 -5.12
N MET A 215 9.70 -20.70 -5.29
CA MET A 215 10.99 -20.27 -5.81
C MET A 215 11.00 -20.08 -7.33
N LYS A 216 10.00 -20.62 -8.04
CA LYS A 216 9.92 -20.62 -9.50
C LYS A 216 8.69 -19.88 -10.05
N ALA A 217 7.75 -19.52 -9.20
CA ALA A 217 6.48 -18.92 -9.64
C ALA A 217 6.68 -17.51 -10.21
N SER A 218 7.50 -16.67 -9.56
CA SER A 218 7.81 -15.33 -10.07
C SER A 218 9.17 -15.33 -10.77
N ARG A 219 9.14 -15.29 -12.10
CA ARG A 219 10.34 -15.34 -12.96
C ARG A 219 10.20 -14.39 -14.17
N PRO A 220 10.23 -13.06 -13.89
CA PRO A 220 10.11 -12.08 -14.95
C PRO A 220 11.22 -12.26 -16.00
N PHE A 221 10.85 -12.05 -17.26
CA PHE A 221 11.70 -12.23 -18.45
C PHE A 221 12.11 -13.68 -18.79
N ASP A 222 11.85 -14.67 -17.93
CA ASP A 222 12.09 -16.07 -18.24
C ASP A 222 11.20 -16.53 -19.41
N LYS A 223 11.72 -17.39 -20.29
CA LYS A 223 10.96 -17.92 -21.44
C LYS A 223 9.78 -18.80 -21.02
N ASP A 224 9.90 -19.49 -19.88
CA ASP A 224 8.92 -20.43 -19.37
C ASP A 224 8.00 -19.80 -18.29
N ARG A 225 7.98 -18.46 -18.18
CA ARG A 225 7.06 -17.75 -17.29
C ARG A 225 5.61 -17.99 -17.71
N ASP A 226 4.73 -18.18 -16.74
CA ASP A 226 3.30 -18.49 -16.96
C ASP A 226 2.35 -17.49 -16.30
N GLY A 227 2.87 -16.40 -15.73
CA GLY A 227 2.08 -15.37 -15.06
C GLY A 227 2.85 -14.69 -13.93
N PHE A 228 2.17 -13.82 -13.20
CA PHE A 228 2.71 -13.21 -11.99
C PHE A 228 2.15 -13.86 -10.72
N VAL A 229 2.74 -13.59 -9.57
CA VAL A 229 2.22 -13.98 -8.25
C VAL A 229 1.55 -12.78 -7.60
N LEU A 230 0.30 -12.93 -7.19
CA LEU A 230 -0.42 -11.88 -6.49
C LEU A 230 0.23 -11.57 -5.15
N GLY A 231 0.48 -10.32 -4.88
CA GLY A 231 1.09 -9.85 -3.63
C GLY A 231 0.27 -8.76 -2.95
N GLU A 232 0.57 -8.51 -1.69
CA GLU A 232 0.02 -7.41 -0.91
C GLU A 232 1.12 -6.65 -0.18
N GLY A 233 0.82 -5.44 0.24
CA GLY A 233 1.75 -4.59 0.97
C GLY A 233 1.56 -3.11 0.68
N ALA A 234 2.51 -2.31 1.15
CA ALA A 234 2.59 -0.88 0.88
C ALA A 234 4.04 -0.42 0.81
N GLY A 235 4.28 0.60 -0.03
CA GLY A 235 5.53 1.35 -0.06
C GLY A 235 5.20 2.84 -0.13
N VAL A 236 5.75 3.62 0.79
CA VAL A 236 5.55 5.06 0.88
C VAL A 236 6.89 5.76 1.01
N VAL A 237 7.05 6.83 0.26
CA VAL A 237 8.18 7.75 0.38
C VAL A 237 7.68 9.10 0.86
N LEU A 238 8.48 9.79 1.67
CA LEU A 238 8.27 11.18 2.01
C LEU A 238 9.24 12.03 1.21
N SER A 239 8.72 13.03 0.50
CA SER A 239 9.49 13.94 -0.34
C SER A 239 9.29 15.38 0.12
N LEU A 240 10.39 16.14 0.16
CA LEU A 240 10.44 17.55 0.56
C LEU A 240 11.02 18.42 -0.57
N ILE A 241 10.77 19.74 -0.47
CA ILE A 241 11.61 20.72 -1.18
C ILE A 241 12.99 20.77 -0.51
N HIS A 242 14.03 20.81 -1.32
CA HIS A 242 15.38 21.10 -0.83
C HIS A 242 15.55 22.62 -0.70
N ILE A 243 15.52 23.11 0.54
CA ILE A 243 15.61 24.56 0.84
C ILE A 243 17.05 25.01 1.09
N SER A 244 17.97 24.13 1.52
CA SER A 244 19.37 24.44 1.78
C SER A 244 20.31 23.59 0.94
N GLU A 245 21.49 24.15 0.64
CA GLU A 245 22.62 23.41 0.09
C GLU A 245 22.90 22.17 0.95
N PRO A 246 23.19 20.99 0.36
CA PRO A 246 23.60 19.85 1.16
C PRO A 246 24.91 20.20 1.85
N THR A 247 24.88 20.34 3.16
CA THR A 247 26.11 20.26 3.94
C THR A 247 26.67 18.87 3.67
N ARG A 248 27.72 18.81 2.83
CA ARG A 248 28.51 17.60 2.66
C ARG A 248 28.98 17.21 4.05
N ARG A 249 28.37 16.16 4.61
CA ARG A 249 29.00 15.45 5.71
C ARG A 249 30.21 14.75 5.12
N SER A 250 31.38 15.30 5.44
CA SER A 250 32.70 14.70 5.21
C SER A 250 32.79 13.38 5.98
#